data_33fd5eb60ce6d25aa0a7cfd2e56cf24a
#
_entry.id   33fd5eb60ce6d25aa0a7cfd2e56cf24a
#
_cell.length_a   1.000
_cell.length_b   1.000
_cell.length_c   1.000
_cell.angle_alpha   90.00
_cell.angle_beta   90.00
_cell.angle_gamma   90.00
#
_symmetry.space_group_name_H-M   'P 1'
#
loop_
_entity.id
_entity.type
_entity.pdbx_description
1 polymer ?
#
loop_
_entity_poly.entity_id
_entity_poly.type
_entity_poly.pdbx_seq_one_letter_code
_entity_poly.pdbx_strand_id
1 'polypeptide(L)'
;MPEETRNYVPKLQAIKNIVAQPQLFGISLDPIPNKPYFATVERSENMDIALAARLAEIPVEEFIALNPAYSRPVMPSAPNSPLVLPADKVQTFLANLQNHEAQDKPLTAWLTHILKKGEKLEAVAKRHDISLARLKQLNGINVRTKVVPGFALLVPGKDAIGHEALAARLPQTPATPPRAVKAKKGKGVKAVGKPRKGAVTVKIRKPVAKPKKR
;
A
#
# COMPACT_ATOMS: atom_id res chain seq x y z
N MET A 1 32.41 -10.92 22.78
CA MET A 1 31.61 -9.86 22.16
C MET A 1 32.14 -9.69 20.74
N PRO A 2 31.29 -9.72 19.68
CA PRO A 2 31.72 -9.51 18.29
C PRO A 2 32.43 -8.17 18.12
N GLU A 3 33.38 -8.10 17.21
CA GLU A 3 34.16 -6.89 16.93
C GLU A 3 33.28 -5.69 16.51
N GLU A 4 32.26 -5.95 15.71
CA GLU A 4 31.25 -4.97 15.28
C GLU A 4 30.57 -4.29 16.48
N THR A 5 30.15 -5.09 17.48
CA THR A 5 29.48 -4.57 18.68
C THR A 5 30.45 -3.76 19.55
N ARG A 6 31.73 -4.18 19.60
CA ARG A 6 32.79 -3.48 20.36
C ARG A 6 33.05 -2.09 19.80
N ASN A 7 33.01 -1.96 18.47
CA ASN A 7 33.30 -0.71 17.76
C ASN A 7 32.07 0.18 17.57
N TYR A 8 30.89 -0.25 17.99
CA TYR A 8 29.65 0.50 17.77
C TYR A 8 29.66 1.87 18.47
N VAL A 9 29.97 1.90 19.76
CA VAL A 9 29.99 3.15 20.55
C VAL A 9 31.05 4.15 20.06
N PRO A 10 32.31 3.74 19.81
CA PRO A 10 33.31 4.63 19.24
C PRO A 10 32.92 5.19 17.87
N LYS A 11 32.34 4.37 16.98
CA LYS A 11 31.85 4.83 15.67
C LYS A 11 30.72 5.84 15.81
N LEU A 12 29.77 5.59 16.70
CA LEU A 12 28.67 6.53 16.94
C LEU A 12 29.18 7.87 17.47
N GLN A 13 30.16 7.84 18.40
CA GLN A 13 30.78 9.06 18.95
C GLN A 13 31.54 9.82 17.84
N ALA A 14 32.25 9.13 16.97
CA ALA A 14 32.93 9.74 15.83
C ALA A 14 31.94 10.47 14.89
N ILE A 15 30.86 9.78 14.50
CA ILE A 15 29.80 10.37 13.65
C ILE A 15 29.17 11.59 14.34
N LYS A 16 28.89 11.49 15.65
CA LYS A 16 28.36 12.62 16.42
C LYS A 16 29.29 13.84 16.35
N ASN A 17 30.59 13.64 16.50
CA ASN A 17 31.58 14.72 16.45
C ASN A 17 31.68 15.34 15.04
N ILE A 18 31.68 14.50 14.01
CA ILE A 18 31.67 14.95 12.59
C ILE A 18 30.43 15.81 12.29
N VAL A 19 29.25 15.35 12.69
CA VAL A 19 28.00 16.09 12.43
C VAL A 19 27.92 17.36 13.23
N ALA A 20 28.48 17.38 14.46
CA ALA A 20 28.48 18.57 15.31
C ALA A 20 29.42 19.68 14.79
N GLN A 21 30.56 19.30 14.23
CA GLN A 21 31.62 20.24 13.76
C GLN A 21 32.25 19.73 12.45
N PRO A 22 31.48 19.66 11.34
CA PRO A 22 31.92 19.03 10.09
C PRO A 22 33.16 19.73 9.49
N GLN A 23 33.31 21.04 9.69
CA GLN A 23 34.41 21.80 9.14
C GLN A 23 35.78 21.35 9.71
N LEU A 24 35.84 20.85 10.94
CA LEU A 24 37.07 20.31 11.53
C LEU A 24 37.56 19.04 10.81
N PHE A 25 36.67 18.39 10.10
CA PHE A 25 36.94 17.18 9.33
C PHE A 25 36.99 17.43 7.81
N GLY A 26 37.00 18.69 7.39
CA GLY A 26 37.01 19.07 5.97
C GLY A 26 35.70 18.69 5.23
N ILE A 27 34.60 18.52 5.95
CA ILE A 27 33.30 18.13 5.41
C ILE A 27 32.35 19.33 5.39
N SER A 28 31.67 19.53 4.27
CA SER A 28 30.52 20.44 4.15
C SER A 28 29.24 19.62 4.17
N LEU A 29 28.33 19.92 5.08
CA LEU A 29 27.00 19.31 5.10
C LEU A 29 26.00 20.32 4.54
N ASP A 30 25.23 19.89 3.55
CA ASP A 30 24.14 20.67 3.01
C ASP A 30 23.02 20.84 4.05
N PRO A 31 22.41 22.04 4.15
CA PRO A 31 21.30 22.27 5.06
C PRO A 31 20.09 21.42 4.66
N ILE A 32 19.68 20.53 5.56
CA ILE A 32 18.47 19.74 5.37
C ILE A 32 17.29 20.47 6.04
N PRO A 33 16.25 20.89 5.29
CA PRO A 33 15.09 21.53 5.86
C PRO A 33 14.40 20.63 6.88
N ASN A 34 14.08 21.15 8.07
CA ASN A 34 13.31 20.43 9.08
C ASN A 34 11.81 20.45 8.73
N LYS A 35 11.48 19.89 7.56
CA LYS A 35 10.11 19.72 7.05
C LYS A 35 9.86 18.24 6.83
N PRO A 36 8.64 17.73 7.10
CA PRO A 36 8.30 16.35 6.75
C PRO A 36 8.40 16.18 5.24
N TYR A 37 9.13 15.16 4.81
CA TYR A 37 9.23 14.79 3.38
C TYR A 37 7.95 14.17 2.86
N PHE A 38 7.19 13.48 3.72
CA PHE A 38 5.97 12.79 3.34
C PHE A 38 4.81 13.13 4.27
N ALA A 39 3.61 12.93 3.77
CA ALA A 39 2.37 13.03 4.53
C ALA A 39 1.51 11.78 4.30
N THR A 40 0.56 11.54 5.19
CA THR A 40 -0.36 10.42 5.11
C THR A 40 -1.74 10.89 4.67
N VAL A 41 -2.33 10.17 3.73
CA VAL A 41 -3.69 10.39 3.23
C VAL A 41 -4.55 9.20 3.60
N GLU A 42 -5.65 9.43 4.31
CA GLU A 42 -6.65 8.40 4.59
C GLU A 42 -7.55 8.21 3.36
N ARG A 43 -7.94 6.97 3.09
CA ARG A 43 -8.84 6.63 2.00
C ARG A 43 -9.91 5.65 2.46
N SER A 44 -11.08 5.76 1.87
CA SER A 44 -12.25 4.95 2.21
C SER A 44 -12.48 3.77 1.27
N GLU A 45 -11.83 3.76 0.11
CA GLU A 45 -12.06 2.77 -0.94
C GLU A 45 -10.78 2.04 -1.36
N ASN A 46 -10.96 0.87 -1.98
CA ASN A 46 -9.86 0.14 -2.60
C ASN A 46 -9.32 0.93 -3.78
N MET A 47 -8.02 0.94 -3.96
CA MET A 47 -7.36 1.68 -5.05
C MET A 47 -6.18 0.91 -5.60
N ASP A 48 -5.97 1.00 -6.92
CA ASP A 48 -4.79 0.43 -7.56
C ASP A 48 -3.54 1.25 -7.25
N ILE A 49 -2.43 0.57 -6.98
CA ILE A 49 -1.11 1.22 -6.79
C ILE A 49 -0.73 2.08 -8.00
N ALA A 50 -0.92 1.55 -9.22
CA ALA A 50 -0.60 2.28 -10.44
C ALA A 50 -1.45 3.54 -10.62
N LEU A 51 -2.73 3.46 -10.28
CA LEU A 51 -3.61 4.61 -10.30
C LEU A 51 -3.18 5.65 -9.26
N ALA A 52 -2.89 5.22 -8.03
CA ALA A 52 -2.46 6.13 -6.98
C ALA A 52 -1.17 6.88 -7.32
N ALA A 53 -0.15 6.17 -7.86
CA ALA A 53 1.07 6.78 -8.33
C ALA A 53 0.83 7.81 -9.44
N ARG A 54 -0.03 7.47 -10.42
CA ARG A 54 -0.41 8.38 -11.50
C ARG A 54 -1.16 9.61 -10.99
N LEU A 55 -2.10 9.45 -10.06
CA LEU A 55 -2.85 10.57 -9.47
C LEU A 55 -1.94 11.50 -8.65
N ALA A 56 -0.89 10.95 -8.04
CA ALA A 56 0.13 11.71 -7.33
C ALA A 56 1.22 12.31 -8.25
N GLU A 57 1.22 11.94 -9.53
CA GLU A 57 2.26 12.34 -10.49
C GLU A 57 3.67 12.00 -10.01
N ILE A 58 3.84 10.78 -9.49
CA ILE A 58 5.13 10.23 -9.08
C ILE A 58 5.41 8.90 -9.78
N PRO A 59 6.68 8.50 -9.94
CA PRO A 59 7.03 7.18 -10.41
C PRO A 59 6.43 6.09 -9.51
N VAL A 60 6.00 4.99 -10.12
CA VAL A 60 5.40 3.87 -9.38
C VAL A 60 6.40 3.25 -8.40
N GLU A 61 7.68 3.23 -8.76
CA GLU A 61 8.77 2.73 -7.94
C GLU A 61 8.92 3.54 -6.64
N GLU A 62 8.83 4.86 -6.73
CA GLU A 62 8.85 5.75 -5.58
C GLU A 62 7.61 5.54 -4.71
N PHE A 63 6.44 5.41 -5.34
CA PHE A 63 5.20 5.12 -4.62
C PHE A 63 5.30 3.81 -3.82
N ILE A 64 5.84 2.73 -4.42
CA ILE A 64 6.04 1.44 -3.76
C ILE A 64 7.06 1.56 -2.62
N ALA A 65 8.15 2.30 -2.82
CA ALA A 65 9.17 2.52 -1.80
C ALA A 65 8.62 3.25 -0.57
N LEU A 66 7.70 4.21 -0.77
CA LEU A 66 7.01 4.91 0.32
C LEU A 66 5.93 4.06 0.99
N ASN A 67 5.39 3.06 0.28
CA ASN A 67 4.26 2.24 0.72
C ASN A 67 4.59 0.73 0.73
N PRO A 68 5.65 0.28 1.41
CA PRO A 68 6.13 -1.11 1.35
C PRO A 68 5.15 -2.13 1.96
N ALA A 69 4.16 -1.66 2.72
CA ALA A 69 3.11 -2.52 3.27
C ALA A 69 2.20 -3.12 2.19
N TYR A 70 2.14 -2.53 1.01
CA TYR A 70 1.31 -3.01 -0.08
C TYR A 70 2.11 -3.88 -1.04
N SER A 71 1.85 -5.18 -1.00
CA SER A 71 2.49 -6.19 -1.84
C SER A 71 1.63 -6.72 -2.98
N ARG A 72 0.42 -6.17 -3.13
CA ARG A 72 -0.54 -6.54 -4.18
C ARG A 72 -0.87 -5.32 -5.04
N PRO A 73 -1.30 -5.52 -6.31
CA PRO A 73 -1.65 -4.42 -7.20
C PRO A 73 -2.75 -3.50 -6.65
N VAL A 74 -3.63 -4.04 -5.82
CA VAL A 74 -4.72 -3.32 -5.18
C VAL A 74 -4.41 -3.12 -3.71
N MET A 75 -4.55 -1.91 -3.27
CA MET A 75 -4.49 -1.50 -1.87
C MET A 75 -5.90 -1.59 -1.29
N PRO A 76 -6.18 -2.53 -0.37
CA PRO A 76 -7.48 -2.63 0.26
C PRO A 76 -7.72 -1.42 1.18
N SER A 77 -8.94 -0.92 1.21
CA SER A 77 -9.35 0.02 2.23
C SER A 77 -9.43 -0.71 3.57
N ALA A 78 -8.61 -0.30 4.52
CA ALA A 78 -8.64 -0.83 5.87
C ALA A 78 -8.45 0.31 6.88
N PRO A 79 -9.08 0.22 8.06
CA PRO A 79 -8.83 1.15 9.14
C PRO A 79 -7.32 1.20 9.46
N ASN A 80 -6.78 2.38 9.66
CA ASN A 80 -5.36 2.60 9.96
C ASN A 80 -4.37 2.13 8.86
N SER A 81 -4.80 2.14 7.61
CA SER A 81 -3.95 1.83 6.44
C SER A 81 -3.84 3.06 5.53
N PRO A 82 -3.20 4.14 6.00
CA PRO A 82 -3.06 5.36 5.23
C PRO A 82 -2.11 5.16 4.06
N LEU A 83 -2.31 5.99 3.04
CA LEU A 83 -1.41 6.13 1.92
C LEU A 83 -0.32 7.13 2.28
N VAL A 84 0.93 6.82 1.98
CA VAL A 84 2.08 7.70 2.18
C VAL A 84 2.47 8.32 0.85
N LEU A 85 2.54 9.64 0.80
CA LEU A 85 2.92 10.42 -0.39
C LEU A 85 3.95 11.49 -0.02
N PRO A 86 4.79 11.96 -0.98
CA PRO A 86 5.56 13.17 -0.79
C PRO A 86 4.64 14.34 -0.41
N ALA A 87 5.08 15.16 0.55
CA ALA A 87 4.21 16.19 1.13
C ALA A 87 3.76 17.25 0.10
N ASP A 88 4.60 17.54 -0.89
CA ASP A 88 4.32 18.45 -2.01
C ASP A 88 3.33 17.86 -3.03
N LYS A 89 3.19 16.53 -3.10
CA LYS A 89 2.31 15.81 -4.03
C LYS A 89 0.90 15.55 -3.50
N VAL A 90 0.67 15.77 -2.22
CA VAL A 90 -0.63 15.51 -1.60
C VAL A 90 -1.75 16.31 -2.24
N GLN A 91 -1.56 17.60 -2.49
CA GLN A 91 -2.59 18.44 -3.10
C GLN A 91 -2.88 18.03 -4.55
N THR A 92 -1.84 17.72 -5.31
CA THR A 92 -1.97 17.18 -6.68
C THR A 92 -2.76 15.89 -6.67
N PHE A 93 -2.44 14.96 -5.78
CA PHE A 93 -3.15 13.69 -5.62
C PHE A 93 -4.64 13.91 -5.33
N LEU A 94 -4.98 14.79 -4.37
CA LEU A 94 -6.36 15.05 -3.98
C LEU A 94 -7.18 15.70 -5.11
N ALA A 95 -6.60 16.65 -5.82
CA ALA A 95 -7.25 17.30 -6.97
C ALA A 95 -7.50 16.31 -8.11
N ASN A 96 -6.49 15.50 -8.44
CA ASN A 96 -6.60 14.47 -9.48
C ASN A 96 -7.59 13.36 -9.08
N LEU A 97 -7.63 12.97 -7.80
CA LEU A 97 -8.59 12.00 -7.27
C LEU A 97 -10.02 12.52 -7.41
N GLN A 98 -10.28 13.76 -6.99
CA GLN A 98 -11.59 14.39 -7.13
C GLN A 98 -12.05 14.47 -8.59
N ASN A 99 -11.15 14.83 -9.51
CA ASN A 99 -11.44 14.84 -10.95
C ASN A 99 -11.73 13.43 -11.49
N HIS A 100 -11.02 12.43 -11.01
CA HIS A 100 -11.22 11.03 -11.39
C HIS A 100 -12.58 10.50 -10.92
N GLU A 101 -12.96 10.81 -9.68
CA GLU A 101 -14.26 10.46 -9.09
C GLU A 101 -15.42 11.21 -9.79
N ALA A 102 -15.23 12.48 -10.15
CA ALA A 102 -16.22 13.26 -10.89
C ALA A 102 -16.53 12.69 -12.29
N GLN A 103 -15.60 11.91 -12.85
CA GLN A 103 -15.78 11.21 -14.12
C GLN A 103 -16.36 9.80 -13.96
N ASP A 104 -16.81 9.40 -12.77
CA ASP A 104 -17.31 8.06 -12.42
C ASP A 104 -16.34 6.93 -12.82
N LYS A 105 -15.04 7.22 -12.87
CA LYS A 105 -14.01 6.22 -13.21
C LYS A 105 -13.71 5.33 -12.00
N PRO A 106 -13.57 4.01 -12.19
CA PRO A 106 -13.26 3.11 -11.08
C PRO A 106 -11.85 3.36 -10.52
N LEU A 107 -11.72 3.27 -9.19
CA LEU A 107 -10.44 3.39 -8.50
C LEU A 107 -9.60 2.11 -8.58
N THR A 108 -10.20 1.01 -9.01
CA THR A 108 -9.52 -0.26 -9.23
C THR A 108 -9.99 -0.93 -10.52
N ALA A 109 -9.02 -1.40 -11.30
CA ALA A 109 -9.27 -2.24 -12.47
C ALA A 109 -9.27 -3.73 -12.12
N TRP A 110 -9.03 -4.07 -10.87
CA TRP A 110 -8.98 -5.44 -10.39
C TRP A 110 -10.28 -5.84 -9.72
N LEU A 111 -10.70 -7.10 -9.95
CA LEU A 111 -11.93 -7.67 -9.41
C LEU A 111 -11.62 -8.74 -8.38
N THR A 112 -12.52 -8.91 -7.43
CA THR A 112 -12.48 -10.04 -6.50
C THR A 112 -13.43 -11.11 -6.98
N HIS A 113 -12.88 -12.28 -7.39
CA HIS A 113 -13.63 -13.46 -7.74
C HIS A 113 -13.69 -14.42 -6.54
N ILE A 114 -14.90 -14.76 -6.09
CA ILE A 114 -15.09 -15.74 -5.02
C ILE A 114 -15.20 -17.12 -5.64
N LEU A 115 -14.24 -18.01 -5.32
CA LEU A 115 -14.17 -19.35 -5.86
C LEU A 115 -15.40 -20.18 -5.45
N LYS A 116 -16.11 -20.71 -6.44
CA LYS A 116 -17.30 -21.54 -6.22
C LYS A 116 -16.92 -22.99 -5.91
N LYS A 117 -17.86 -23.75 -5.31
CA LYS A 117 -17.67 -25.19 -5.05
C LYS A 117 -17.49 -25.94 -6.38
N GLY A 118 -16.37 -26.67 -6.52
CA GLY A 118 -16.04 -27.42 -7.74
C GLY A 118 -15.38 -26.60 -8.85
N GLU A 119 -15.25 -25.27 -8.68
CA GLU A 119 -14.55 -24.42 -9.64
C GLU A 119 -13.03 -24.56 -9.51
N LYS A 120 -12.35 -24.81 -10.63
CA LYS A 120 -10.88 -24.95 -10.67
C LYS A 120 -10.21 -23.62 -10.97
N LEU A 121 -9.03 -23.40 -10.40
CA LEU A 121 -8.23 -22.19 -10.66
C LEU A 121 -7.92 -21.99 -12.16
N GLU A 122 -7.74 -23.09 -12.91
CA GLU A 122 -7.51 -23.07 -14.35
C GLU A 122 -8.70 -22.45 -15.09
N ALA A 123 -9.93 -22.76 -14.67
CA ALA A 123 -11.14 -22.22 -15.27
C ALA A 123 -11.28 -20.71 -14.99
N VAL A 124 -10.93 -20.28 -13.78
CA VAL A 124 -10.90 -18.85 -13.42
C VAL A 124 -9.83 -18.11 -14.23
N ALA A 125 -8.62 -18.66 -14.31
CA ALA A 125 -7.52 -18.07 -15.09
C ALA A 125 -7.91 -17.86 -16.56
N LYS A 126 -8.49 -18.89 -17.21
CA LYS A 126 -8.97 -18.79 -18.59
C LYS A 126 -10.07 -17.75 -18.78
N ARG A 127 -10.99 -17.63 -17.81
CA ARG A 127 -12.10 -16.64 -17.87
C ARG A 127 -11.58 -15.20 -17.85
N HIS A 128 -10.48 -14.95 -17.15
CA HIS A 128 -9.88 -13.63 -16.99
C HIS A 128 -8.64 -13.42 -17.85
N ASP A 129 -8.41 -14.29 -18.85
CA ASP A 129 -7.35 -14.21 -19.85
C ASP A 129 -5.93 -14.07 -19.23
N ILE A 130 -5.69 -14.80 -18.14
CA ILE A 130 -4.38 -14.88 -17.50
C ILE A 130 -3.91 -16.32 -17.35
N SER A 131 -2.57 -16.51 -17.27
CA SER A 131 -2.02 -17.83 -17.01
C SER A 131 -2.30 -18.27 -15.56
N LEU A 132 -2.42 -19.59 -15.34
CA LEU A 132 -2.58 -20.15 -13.99
C LEU A 132 -1.42 -19.77 -13.07
N ALA A 133 -0.20 -19.72 -13.59
CA ALA A 133 0.99 -19.33 -12.85
C ALA A 133 0.83 -17.88 -12.36
N ARG A 134 0.36 -17.01 -13.24
CA ARG A 134 0.11 -15.59 -12.92
C ARG A 134 -1.01 -15.42 -11.91
N LEU A 135 -2.13 -16.13 -12.06
CA LEU A 135 -3.21 -16.11 -11.08
C LEU A 135 -2.71 -16.51 -9.68
N LYS A 136 -1.90 -17.57 -9.60
CA LYS A 136 -1.30 -18.01 -8.33
C LYS A 136 -0.36 -16.97 -7.75
N GLN A 137 0.50 -16.37 -8.57
CA GLN A 137 1.43 -15.32 -8.16
C GLN A 137 0.72 -14.10 -7.59
N LEU A 138 -0.27 -13.55 -8.32
CA LEU A 138 -1.06 -12.39 -7.90
C LEU A 138 -1.77 -12.59 -6.55
N ASN A 139 -2.17 -13.83 -6.29
CA ASN A 139 -2.89 -14.20 -5.07
C ASN A 139 -1.97 -14.77 -3.97
N GLY A 140 -0.67 -14.82 -4.20
CA GLY A 140 0.27 -15.44 -3.25
C GLY A 140 -0.01 -16.93 -2.98
N ILE A 141 -0.62 -17.63 -3.95
CA ILE A 141 -0.95 -19.05 -3.83
C ILE A 141 0.31 -19.87 -4.11
N ASN A 142 0.81 -20.54 -3.11
CA ASN A 142 1.94 -21.47 -3.20
C ASN A 142 1.47 -22.92 -3.01
N VAL A 143 2.41 -23.88 -3.07
CA VAL A 143 2.13 -25.32 -2.91
C VAL A 143 1.47 -25.67 -1.58
N ARG A 144 1.70 -24.83 -0.54
CA ARG A 144 1.15 -25.06 0.81
C ARG A 144 -0.21 -24.37 1.01
N THR A 145 -0.63 -23.52 0.10
CA THR A 145 -1.89 -22.75 0.22
C THR A 145 -3.07 -23.65 -0.12
N LYS A 146 -3.92 -23.92 0.86
CA LYS A 146 -5.19 -24.63 0.64
C LYS A 146 -6.22 -23.67 0.05
N VAL A 147 -6.51 -23.84 -1.23
CA VAL A 147 -7.57 -23.11 -1.93
C VAL A 147 -8.87 -23.88 -1.77
N VAL A 148 -9.82 -23.28 -1.07
CA VAL A 148 -11.13 -23.89 -0.76
C VAL A 148 -12.26 -23.04 -1.36
N PRO A 149 -13.45 -23.60 -1.57
CA PRO A 149 -14.61 -22.80 -1.95
C PRO A 149 -14.84 -21.64 -1.00
N GLY A 150 -15.15 -20.46 -1.54
CA GLY A 150 -15.21 -19.20 -0.78
C GLY A 150 -13.88 -18.43 -0.72
N PHE A 151 -12.81 -18.95 -1.30
CA PHE A 151 -11.55 -18.23 -1.40
C PHE A 151 -11.69 -17.03 -2.35
N ALA A 152 -11.33 -15.83 -1.86
CA ALA A 152 -11.37 -14.61 -2.66
C ALA A 152 -10.09 -14.49 -3.49
N LEU A 153 -10.23 -14.53 -4.80
CA LEU A 153 -9.17 -14.40 -5.79
C LEU A 153 -9.16 -12.99 -6.37
N LEU A 154 -8.01 -12.35 -6.38
CA LEU A 154 -7.78 -11.13 -7.15
C LEU A 154 -7.59 -11.52 -8.61
N VAL A 155 -8.40 -10.97 -9.49
CA VAL A 155 -8.38 -11.22 -10.93
C VAL A 155 -8.39 -9.89 -11.69
N PRO A 156 -7.77 -9.80 -12.87
CA PRO A 156 -7.83 -8.58 -13.67
C PRO A 156 -9.25 -8.37 -14.20
N GLY A 157 -9.73 -7.14 -14.14
CA GLY A 157 -10.88 -6.67 -14.90
C GLY A 157 -10.46 -6.32 -16.33
N LYS A 158 -11.42 -5.88 -17.15
CA LYS A 158 -11.16 -5.54 -18.57
C LYS A 158 -10.15 -4.40 -18.73
N ASP A 159 -10.10 -3.47 -17.79
CA ASP A 159 -9.25 -2.29 -17.81
C ASP A 159 -7.90 -2.50 -17.09
N ALA A 160 -7.66 -3.71 -16.58
CA ALA A 160 -6.41 -4.05 -15.89
C ALA A 160 -5.24 -4.35 -16.83
N ILE A 161 -5.46 -4.29 -18.15
CA ILE A 161 -4.47 -4.50 -19.20
C ILE A 161 -3.45 -3.33 -19.14
N GLY A 162 -2.21 -3.63 -18.78
CA GLY A 162 -1.15 -2.62 -18.55
C GLY A 162 -0.68 -2.50 -17.11
N HIS A 163 -1.50 -2.88 -16.14
CA HIS A 163 -1.11 -2.98 -14.73
C HIS A 163 -0.37 -4.29 -14.41
N GLU A 164 -0.29 -5.21 -15.38
CA GLU A 164 0.33 -6.52 -15.20
C GLU A 164 1.85 -6.43 -15.00
N ALA A 165 2.52 -5.53 -15.70
CA ALA A 165 3.94 -5.27 -15.52
C ALA A 165 4.27 -4.76 -14.11
N LEU A 166 3.38 -3.98 -13.51
CA LEU A 166 3.50 -3.47 -12.14
C LEU A 166 3.38 -4.59 -11.11
N ALA A 167 2.40 -5.47 -11.27
CA ALA A 167 2.21 -6.58 -10.35
C ALA A 167 3.41 -7.55 -10.32
N ALA A 168 4.22 -7.58 -11.37
CA ALA A 168 5.48 -8.33 -11.42
C ALA A 168 6.59 -7.70 -10.57
N ARG A 169 6.53 -6.39 -10.32
CA ARG A 169 7.53 -5.62 -9.57
C ARG A 169 7.25 -5.55 -8.07
N LEU A 170 6.03 -5.89 -7.66
CA LEU A 170 5.66 -5.86 -6.25
C LEU A 170 6.37 -6.97 -5.46
N PRO A 171 6.82 -6.71 -4.22
CA PRO A 171 7.43 -7.72 -3.39
C PRO A 171 6.47 -8.89 -3.14
N GLN A 172 6.97 -10.09 -3.38
CA GLN A 172 6.22 -11.34 -3.21
C GLN A 172 6.11 -11.68 -1.72
N THR A 173 5.10 -11.17 -1.03
CA THR A 173 4.80 -11.67 0.32
C THR A 173 3.95 -12.92 0.23
N PRO A 174 4.27 -13.99 0.98
CA PRO A 174 3.40 -15.15 1.08
C PRO A 174 2.05 -14.71 1.64
N ALA A 175 0.96 -15.03 0.93
CA ALA A 175 -0.39 -14.71 1.38
C ALA A 175 -0.62 -15.33 2.76
N THR A 176 -0.80 -14.49 3.77
CA THR A 176 -1.36 -14.94 5.04
C THR A 176 -2.82 -15.31 4.74
N PRO A 177 -3.24 -16.57 4.97
CA PRO A 177 -4.61 -16.94 4.72
C PRO A 177 -5.52 -16.04 5.56
N PRO A 178 -6.64 -15.56 5.01
CA PRO A 178 -7.59 -14.79 5.78
C PRO A 178 -7.97 -15.62 7.01
N ARG A 179 -7.73 -15.07 8.19
CA ARG A 179 -8.15 -15.70 9.46
C ARG A 179 -9.66 -15.89 9.37
N ALA A 180 -10.11 -17.14 9.30
CA ALA A 180 -11.52 -17.47 9.21
C ALA A 180 -12.23 -16.81 10.39
N VAL A 181 -12.93 -15.73 10.12
CA VAL A 181 -13.85 -15.13 11.09
C VAL A 181 -14.98 -16.14 11.21
N LYS A 182 -14.99 -16.89 12.32
CA LYS A 182 -16.12 -17.74 12.66
C LYS A 182 -17.35 -16.82 12.75
N ALA A 183 -18.21 -16.91 11.73
CA ALA A 183 -19.48 -16.22 11.72
C ALA A 183 -20.27 -16.67 12.94
N LYS A 184 -20.36 -15.82 13.96
CA LYS A 184 -21.38 -15.96 15.01
C LYS A 184 -22.71 -15.85 14.30
N LYS A 185 -23.52 -16.92 14.36
CA LYS A 185 -24.94 -16.89 13.99
C LYS A 185 -25.62 -15.79 14.85
N GLY A 186 -25.70 -14.60 14.32
CA GLY A 186 -26.46 -13.49 14.85
C GLY A 186 -27.75 -13.33 14.07
N LYS A 187 -28.86 -13.33 14.79
CA LYS A 187 -30.25 -13.14 14.34
C LYS A 187 -30.36 -11.91 13.43
N GLY A 188 -31.23 -12.02 12.42
CA GLY A 188 -31.45 -11.08 11.34
C GLY A 188 -31.54 -9.61 11.77
N VAL A 189 -30.85 -8.78 11.01
CA VAL A 189 -31.05 -7.33 10.97
C VAL A 189 -31.43 -6.96 9.55
N LYS A 190 -32.57 -6.27 9.44
CA LYS A 190 -33.20 -5.80 8.21
C LYS A 190 -32.26 -4.91 7.42
N ALA A 191 -32.34 -5.01 6.09
CA ALA A 191 -31.67 -4.14 5.14
C ALA A 191 -31.96 -2.66 5.39
N VAL A 192 -30.91 -1.85 5.51
CA VAL A 192 -31.02 -0.39 5.54
C VAL A 192 -29.93 0.20 4.64
N GLY A 193 -30.39 0.96 3.63
CA GLY A 193 -29.72 2.15 3.18
C GLY A 193 -28.62 2.01 2.11
N LYS A 194 -28.85 2.68 1.00
CA LYS A 194 -27.92 3.00 -0.11
C LYS A 194 -26.57 3.52 0.40
N PRO A 195 -25.44 3.22 -0.29
CA PRO A 195 -24.13 3.74 0.12
C PRO A 195 -24.08 5.26 0.01
N ARG A 196 -23.69 5.91 1.10
CA ARG A 196 -23.33 7.32 1.11
C ARG A 196 -21.96 7.48 0.45
N LYS A 197 -21.84 8.43 -0.47
CA LYS A 197 -20.56 8.88 -1.04
C LYS A 197 -19.64 9.29 0.10
N GLY A 198 -18.52 8.56 0.28
CA GLY A 198 -17.55 8.82 1.35
C GLY A 198 -16.66 10.00 1.01
N ALA A 199 -16.64 11.00 1.89
CA ALA A 199 -15.69 12.10 1.80
C ALA A 199 -14.29 11.62 2.24
N VAL A 200 -13.28 11.94 1.47
CA VAL A 200 -11.87 11.70 1.82
C VAL A 200 -11.47 12.69 2.91
N THR A 201 -11.13 12.19 4.10
CA THR A 201 -10.69 13.05 5.21
C THR A 201 -9.16 13.04 5.27
N VAL A 202 -8.55 14.22 5.10
CA VAL A 202 -7.11 14.43 5.22
C VAL A 202 -6.76 14.77 6.67
N LYS A 203 -6.04 13.87 7.35
CA LYS A 203 -5.42 14.18 8.64
C LYS A 203 -3.94 14.49 8.45
N ILE A 204 -3.60 15.77 8.43
CA ILE A 204 -2.21 16.22 8.53
C ILE A 204 -1.80 16.14 10.00
N ARG A 205 -0.92 15.20 10.35
CA ARG A 205 -0.33 15.19 11.69
C ARG A 205 0.54 16.42 11.86
N LYS A 206 0.16 17.31 12.80
CA LYS A 206 0.99 18.42 13.22
C LYS A 206 2.27 17.87 13.89
N PRO A 207 3.44 18.54 13.72
CA PRO A 207 4.66 18.14 14.39
C PRO A 207 4.46 18.19 15.93
N VAL A 208 4.98 17.17 16.60
CA VAL A 208 4.96 17.06 18.07
C VAL A 208 5.66 18.27 18.66
N ALA A 209 4.97 19.01 19.53
CA ALA A 209 5.51 20.17 20.22
C ALA A 209 6.73 19.77 21.08
N LYS A 210 7.79 20.59 21.03
CA LYS A 210 9.01 20.43 21.85
C LYS A 210 8.65 20.36 23.34
N PRO A 211 9.32 19.51 24.15
CA PRO A 211 9.16 19.53 25.60
C PRO A 211 9.68 20.85 26.15
N LYS A 212 8.91 21.51 27.01
CA LYS A 212 9.32 22.68 27.76
C LYS A 212 10.52 22.31 28.66
N LYS A 213 11.64 23.00 28.47
CA LYS A 213 12.74 22.94 29.43
C LYS A 213 12.26 23.49 30.78
N ARG A 214 12.42 22.68 31.80
CA ARG A 214 12.59 23.17 33.20
C ARG A 214 14.04 23.42 33.45
#